data_b3a4d7b8b42fe859b5cbd43246c26b8e
#
_entry.id   b3a4d7b8b42fe859b5cbd43246c26b8e
#
_cell.length_a   1.000
_cell.length_b   1.000
_cell.length_c   1.000
_cell.angle_alpha   90.00
_cell.angle_beta   90.00
_cell.angle_gamma   90.00
#
_symmetry.space_group_name_H-M   'P 1'
#
loop_
_entity.id
_entity.type
_entity.pdbx_description
1 polymer ?
#
loop_
_entity_poly.entity_id
_entity_poly.type
_entity_poly.pdbx_seq_one_letter_code
_entity_poly.pdbx_strand_id
1 'polypeptide(L)'
;MARNKIALVGAGNIGGTLAHLAGLKELGDIVLFDIMKGTPQGKALDLVESSPVEGFDARINGANSYAGIKGADVVIVTAGIPRKPGMSRDDLIGINSNVMKQVGKGIKEYAPDAFVICITNPLDAMVWALQKHSGLPAKKVVGMAGVLDSARFRYFLAEEFNVSVEDVTAFVLGGHGDTMVPSVRYSTVAGIPLPDLVKMXWTTQKXLDAIVQRTRDGGGEIVSLLGNGSAFYAPASAAIAMADSYLKDKKRVLPCAAKLNGEYGVKGMYVGVPVVIGAKGIERIVEVKLDAGEKRQFNXSVKAVQGLVDVVKKMEREGAKKGX
;
A
#
# COMPACT_ATOMS: atom_id res chain seq x y z
N MET A 1 23.07 -20.41 0.78
CA MET A 1 22.48 -19.13 1.22
C MET A 1 21.00 -19.34 1.50
N ALA A 2 20.50 -18.83 2.62
CA ALA A 2 19.09 -18.99 2.97
C ALA A 2 18.20 -18.12 2.08
N ARG A 3 16.97 -18.59 1.83
CA ARG A 3 15.99 -17.74 1.15
C ARG A 3 15.63 -16.56 2.01
N ASN A 4 15.19 -15.49 1.37
CA ASN A 4 14.59 -14.37 2.09
C ASN A 4 13.36 -14.86 2.86
N LYS A 5 12.98 -14.13 3.90
CA LYS A 5 11.78 -14.45 4.67
C LYS A 5 10.80 -13.28 4.57
N ILE A 6 9.57 -13.62 4.18
CA ILE A 6 8.49 -12.64 4.01
C ILE A 6 7.40 -12.99 5.03
N ALA A 7 7.09 -12.04 5.91
CA ALA A 7 6.03 -12.20 6.89
C ALA A 7 4.81 -11.39 6.47
N LEU A 8 3.66 -12.04 6.49
CA LEU A 8 2.38 -11.42 6.11
C LEU A 8 1.53 -11.35 7.36
N VAL A 9 1.33 -10.13 7.87
CA VAL A 9 0.60 -9.92 9.12
C VAL A 9 -0.84 -9.62 8.77
N GLY A 10 -1.66 -10.64 8.84
CA GLY A 10 -3.04 -10.67 8.39
C GLY A 10 -3.20 -11.79 7.37
N ALA A 11 -4.10 -12.74 7.64
CA ALA A 11 -4.30 -13.90 6.77
C ALA A 11 -5.69 -13.91 6.13
N GLY A 12 -6.18 -12.71 5.77
CA GLY A 12 -7.43 -12.60 5.04
C GLY A 12 -7.21 -12.79 3.54
N ASN A 13 -8.09 -12.20 2.74
CA ASN A 13 -8.02 -12.36 1.29
C ASN A 13 -6.73 -11.77 0.70
N ILE A 14 -6.35 -10.58 1.16
CA ILE A 14 -5.11 -9.97 0.66
C ILE A 14 -3.90 -10.80 1.10
N GLY A 15 -3.88 -11.21 2.38
CA GLY A 15 -2.76 -11.99 2.92
C GLY A 15 -2.54 -13.28 2.16
N GLY A 16 -3.62 -14.02 1.89
CA GLY A 16 -3.52 -15.26 1.11
C GLY A 16 -3.04 -15.02 -0.31
N THR A 17 -3.52 -13.96 -0.94
CA THR A 17 -3.12 -13.62 -2.30
C THR A 17 -1.64 -13.21 -2.34
N LEU A 18 -1.21 -12.43 -1.34
CA LEU A 18 0.21 -12.06 -1.22
C LEU A 18 1.09 -13.31 -1.12
N ALA A 19 0.68 -14.27 -0.29
CA ALA A 19 1.44 -15.50 -0.11
C ALA A 19 1.55 -16.28 -1.43
N HIS A 20 0.44 -16.38 -2.15
CA HIS A 20 0.42 -17.07 -3.42
C HIS A 20 1.36 -16.41 -4.43
N LEU A 21 1.25 -15.08 -4.56
CA LEU A 21 2.12 -14.34 -5.49
C LEU A 21 3.60 -14.46 -5.11
N ALA A 22 3.90 -14.34 -3.82
CA ALA A 22 5.29 -14.44 -3.37
C ALA A 22 5.87 -15.81 -3.66
N GLY A 23 5.06 -16.86 -3.49
CA GLY A 23 5.49 -18.22 -3.84
C GLY A 23 5.73 -18.37 -5.33
N LEU A 24 4.76 -17.96 -6.14
CA LEU A 24 4.85 -18.08 -7.60
C LEU A 24 6.05 -17.31 -8.15
N LYS A 25 6.34 -16.16 -7.59
CA LYS A 25 7.47 -15.32 -8.03
C LYS A 25 8.78 -15.70 -7.35
N GLU A 26 8.73 -16.69 -6.48
CA GLU A 26 9.92 -17.21 -5.78
C GLU A 26 10.70 -16.12 -5.06
N LEU A 27 9.96 -15.27 -4.32
CA LEU A 27 10.59 -14.16 -3.59
C LEU A 27 11.22 -14.59 -2.28
N GLY A 28 10.79 -15.70 -1.69
CA GLY A 28 11.34 -16.18 -0.43
C GLY A 28 10.41 -17.16 0.25
N ASP A 29 10.77 -17.56 1.46
CA ASP A 29 9.90 -18.35 2.32
C ASP A 29 8.88 -17.42 2.98
N ILE A 30 7.70 -17.93 3.27
CA ILE A 30 6.56 -17.09 3.67
C ILE A 30 6.00 -17.58 5.00
N VAL A 31 5.72 -16.64 5.92
CA VAL A 31 4.92 -16.94 7.09
C VAL A 31 3.66 -16.09 7.04
N LEU A 32 2.50 -16.75 7.16
CA LEU A 32 1.21 -16.07 7.31
C LEU A 32 0.90 -15.99 8.79
N PHE A 33 0.72 -14.78 9.29
CA PHE A 33 0.38 -14.55 10.69
C PHE A 33 -1.04 -14.05 10.81
N ASP A 34 -1.78 -14.58 11.77
CA ASP A 34 -3.07 -14.02 12.15
C ASP A 34 -3.37 -14.41 13.59
N ILE A 35 -4.16 -13.60 14.28
CA ILE A 35 -4.59 -13.93 15.63
C ILE A 35 -5.64 -15.05 15.62
N MET A 36 -6.33 -15.25 14.51
CA MET A 36 -7.33 -16.32 14.38
C MET A 36 -6.64 -17.67 14.26
N LYS A 37 -6.82 -18.52 15.26
CA LYS A 37 -6.21 -19.86 15.25
C LYS A 37 -6.79 -20.67 14.10
N GLY A 38 -5.90 -21.35 13.40
CA GLY A 38 -6.27 -22.23 12.30
C GLY A 38 -6.28 -21.55 10.94
N THR A 39 -6.74 -20.33 10.84
CA THR A 39 -6.83 -19.65 9.54
C THR A 39 -5.49 -19.53 8.84
N PRO A 40 -4.44 -18.99 9.47
CA PRO A 40 -3.17 -18.91 8.75
C PRO A 40 -2.57 -20.28 8.44
N GLN A 41 -2.74 -21.24 9.33
CA GLN A 41 -2.25 -22.58 9.09
C GLN A 41 -2.95 -23.26 7.93
N GLY A 42 -4.28 -23.13 7.87
CA GLY A 42 -5.06 -23.73 6.79
C GLY A 42 -4.70 -23.12 5.43
N LYS A 43 -4.61 -21.80 5.37
CA LYS A 43 -4.24 -21.13 4.12
C LYS A 43 -2.81 -21.49 3.71
N ALA A 44 -1.89 -21.55 4.65
CA ALA A 44 -0.50 -21.89 4.37
C ALA A 44 -0.41 -23.32 3.81
N LEU A 45 -1.14 -24.24 4.40
CA LEU A 45 -1.12 -25.63 3.94
C LEU A 45 -1.70 -25.74 2.52
N ASP A 46 -2.82 -25.10 2.26
CA ASP A 46 -3.41 -25.08 0.92
C ASP A 46 -2.42 -24.53 -0.11
N LEU A 47 -1.78 -23.42 0.24
CA LEU A 47 -0.83 -22.76 -0.67
C LEU A 47 0.41 -23.62 -0.92
N VAL A 48 0.96 -24.24 0.14
CA VAL A 48 2.16 -25.05 -0.04
C VAL A 48 1.85 -26.31 -0.83
N GLU A 49 0.60 -26.80 -0.75
CA GLU A 49 0.18 -27.96 -1.57
C GLU A 49 0.06 -27.59 -3.05
N SER A 50 -0.01 -26.30 -3.40
CA SER A 50 0.04 -25.91 -4.80
C SER A 50 1.46 -25.93 -5.36
N SER A 51 2.47 -25.96 -4.48
CA SER A 51 3.86 -25.81 -4.92
C SER A 51 4.33 -26.94 -5.84
N PRO A 52 3.96 -28.22 -5.63
CA PRO A 52 4.37 -29.24 -6.60
C PRO A 52 3.80 -29.03 -7.99
N VAL A 53 2.60 -28.44 -8.07
CA VAL A 53 1.95 -28.18 -9.36
C VAL A 53 2.59 -26.98 -10.04
N GLU A 54 2.85 -25.92 -9.25
CA GLU A 54 3.37 -24.67 -9.79
C GLU A 54 4.89 -24.67 -9.98
N GLY A 55 5.59 -25.53 -9.25
CA GLY A 55 7.03 -25.68 -9.41
C GLY A 55 7.87 -24.71 -8.59
N PHE A 56 7.42 -24.36 -7.38
CA PHE A 56 8.27 -23.57 -6.48
C PHE A 56 8.54 -24.36 -5.20
N ASP A 57 9.64 -24.05 -4.54
CA ASP A 57 10.08 -24.79 -3.34
C ASP A 57 10.01 -23.95 -2.06
N ALA A 58 9.50 -22.73 -2.11
CA ALA A 58 9.38 -21.87 -0.94
C ALA A 58 8.54 -22.56 0.13
N ARG A 59 8.93 -22.39 1.37
CA ARG A 59 8.15 -22.87 2.51
C ARG A 59 7.09 -21.84 2.84
N ILE A 60 5.89 -22.33 3.19
CA ILE A 60 4.78 -21.45 3.58
C ILE A 60 4.21 -22.02 4.87
N ASN A 61 4.29 -21.24 5.95
CA ASN A 61 3.83 -21.67 7.27
C ASN A 61 2.87 -20.63 7.85
N GLY A 62 2.01 -21.08 8.75
CA GLY A 62 1.11 -20.22 9.48
C GLY A 62 1.57 -20.05 10.93
N ALA A 63 1.29 -18.88 11.51
CA ALA A 63 1.68 -18.57 12.88
C ALA A 63 0.59 -17.74 13.56
N ASN A 64 0.47 -17.93 14.88
CA ASN A 64 -0.45 -17.16 15.71
C ASN A 64 0.28 -16.29 16.74
N SER A 65 1.60 -16.36 16.78
CA SER A 65 2.38 -15.50 17.66
C SER A 65 3.40 -14.72 16.85
N TYR A 66 3.77 -13.55 17.34
CA TYR A 66 4.73 -12.69 16.63
C TYR A 66 6.13 -13.32 16.56
N ALA A 67 6.44 -14.28 17.41
CA ALA A 67 7.71 -15.00 17.27
C ALA A 67 7.85 -15.64 15.88
N GLY A 68 6.73 -15.94 15.22
CA GLY A 68 6.76 -16.52 13.88
C GLY A 68 7.32 -15.59 12.81
N ILE A 69 7.32 -14.29 13.04
CA ILE A 69 7.88 -13.35 12.05
C ILE A 69 9.36 -13.05 12.28
N LYS A 70 9.97 -13.70 13.26
CA LYS A 70 11.35 -13.41 13.64
C LYS A 70 12.28 -13.46 12.43
N GLY A 71 13.08 -12.42 12.29
CA GLY A 71 14.09 -12.34 11.24
C GLY A 71 13.56 -12.08 9.84
N ALA A 72 12.30 -11.69 9.71
CA ALA A 72 11.74 -11.40 8.39
C ALA A 72 12.51 -10.27 7.69
N ASP A 73 12.73 -10.43 6.39
CA ASP A 73 13.33 -9.41 5.55
C ASP A 73 12.28 -8.39 5.11
N VAL A 74 11.05 -8.84 4.88
CA VAL A 74 9.92 -7.99 4.50
C VAL A 74 8.74 -8.38 5.37
N VAL A 75 8.02 -7.38 5.89
CA VAL A 75 6.75 -7.58 6.60
C VAL A 75 5.68 -6.79 5.87
N ILE A 76 4.62 -7.45 5.44
CA ILE A 76 3.48 -6.77 4.80
C ILE A 76 2.29 -6.87 5.73
N VAL A 77 1.72 -5.73 6.08
CA VAL A 77 0.69 -5.63 7.11
C VAL A 77 -0.66 -5.33 6.48
N THR A 78 -1.58 -6.29 6.61
CA THR A 78 -2.97 -6.11 6.19
C THR A 78 -3.92 -6.24 7.38
N ALA A 79 -3.38 -6.45 8.59
CA ALA A 79 -4.17 -6.64 9.80
C ALA A 79 -5.06 -5.43 10.06
N GLY A 80 -6.19 -5.68 10.73
CA GLY A 80 -7.18 -4.65 10.98
C GLY A 80 -8.50 -5.06 10.34
N ILE A 81 -9.47 -4.18 10.44
CA ILE A 81 -10.81 -4.46 9.90
C ILE A 81 -11.15 -3.49 8.78
N PRO A 82 -12.00 -3.91 7.83
CA PRO A 82 -12.56 -2.96 6.87
C PRO A 82 -13.68 -2.17 7.52
N ARG A 83 -14.06 -1.06 6.91
CA ARG A 83 -15.19 -0.28 7.39
C ARG A 83 -16.47 -1.08 7.22
N LYS A 84 -17.26 -1.19 8.28
CA LYS A 84 -18.51 -1.93 8.29
C LYS A 84 -19.69 -0.97 8.30
N PRO A 85 -20.88 -1.39 7.78
CA PRO A 85 -22.06 -0.54 7.85
C PRO A 85 -22.36 -0.13 9.28
N GLY A 86 -22.71 1.14 9.48
CA GLY A 86 -22.99 1.69 10.80
C GLY A 86 -21.76 2.11 11.58
N MET A 87 -20.58 1.83 11.09
CA MET A 87 -19.34 2.19 11.75
C MET A 87 -18.90 3.59 11.29
N SER A 88 -18.56 4.46 12.24
CA SER A 88 -18.05 5.77 11.88
C SER A 88 -16.58 5.68 11.43
N ARG A 89 -16.10 6.73 10.74
CA ARG A 89 -14.71 6.85 10.39
C ARG A 89 -13.84 6.78 11.64
N ASP A 90 -14.24 7.47 12.70
CA ASP A 90 -13.46 7.51 13.93
C ASP A 90 -13.42 6.14 14.63
N ASP A 91 -14.52 5.38 14.56
CA ASP A 91 -14.52 4.01 15.08
C ASP A 91 -13.47 3.16 14.37
N LEU A 92 -13.41 3.25 13.05
CA LEU A 92 -12.45 2.49 12.26
C LEU A 92 -11.02 2.89 12.61
N ILE A 93 -10.79 4.19 12.71
CA ILE A 93 -9.45 4.70 13.06
C ILE A 93 -9.04 4.18 14.45
N GLY A 94 -9.95 4.20 15.41
CA GLY A 94 -9.65 3.73 16.76
C GLY A 94 -9.27 2.27 16.79
N ILE A 95 -10.06 1.42 16.14
CA ILE A 95 -9.79 -0.02 16.12
C ILE A 95 -8.48 -0.30 15.41
N ASN A 96 -8.30 0.25 14.21
CA ASN A 96 -7.12 -0.08 13.41
C ASN A 96 -5.85 0.56 13.96
N SER A 97 -5.91 1.73 14.58
CA SER A 97 -4.70 2.29 15.19
C SER A 97 -4.25 1.43 16.37
N ASN A 98 -5.18 0.84 17.12
CA ASN A 98 -4.79 -0.08 18.17
C ASN A 98 -4.15 -1.35 17.59
N VAL A 99 -4.67 -1.84 16.47
CA VAL A 99 -4.04 -2.96 15.77
C VAL A 99 -2.62 -2.60 15.34
N MET A 100 -2.43 -1.40 14.78
CA MET A 100 -1.09 -0.96 14.36
C MET A 100 -0.13 -0.87 15.55
N LYS A 101 -0.63 -0.51 16.73
CA LYS A 101 0.19 -0.49 17.94
C LYS A 101 0.67 -1.90 18.26
N GLN A 102 -0.22 -2.90 18.22
CA GLN A 102 0.15 -4.29 18.52
C GLN A 102 1.14 -4.83 17.47
N VAL A 103 0.83 -4.60 16.20
CA VAL A 103 1.69 -5.07 15.10
C VAL A 103 3.06 -4.41 15.19
N GLY A 104 3.09 -3.10 15.45
CA GLY A 104 4.35 -2.36 15.58
C GLY A 104 5.23 -2.93 16.66
N LYS A 105 4.65 -3.25 17.83
CA LYS A 105 5.40 -3.87 18.93
C LYS A 105 6.00 -5.21 18.50
N GLY A 106 5.22 -6.02 17.77
CA GLY A 106 5.71 -7.31 17.30
C GLY A 106 6.86 -7.18 16.32
N ILE A 107 6.76 -6.23 15.40
CA ILE A 107 7.84 -5.99 14.43
C ILE A 107 9.10 -5.49 15.16
N LYS A 108 8.94 -4.57 16.09
CA LYS A 108 10.06 -4.03 16.86
C LYS A 108 10.83 -5.15 17.56
N GLU A 109 10.10 -6.07 18.15
CA GLU A 109 10.70 -7.16 18.92
C GLU A 109 11.33 -8.23 18.05
N TYR A 110 10.65 -8.64 16.97
CA TYR A 110 11.04 -9.83 16.22
C TYR A 110 11.61 -9.58 14.84
N ALA A 111 11.30 -8.44 14.23
CA ALA A 111 11.77 -8.17 12.87
C ALA A 111 12.19 -6.70 12.71
N PRO A 112 13.11 -6.22 13.57
CA PRO A 112 13.46 -4.79 13.57
C PRO A 112 14.23 -4.33 12.34
N ASP A 113 14.75 -5.25 11.53
CA ASP A 113 15.50 -4.88 10.33
C ASP A 113 14.66 -5.02 9.06
N ALA A 114 13.38 -5.35 9.18
CA ALA A 114 12.53 -5.60 8.02
C ALA A 114 12.17 -4.33 7.26
N PHE A 115 11.90 -4.50 5.98
CA PHE A 115 11.20 -3.50 5.19
C PHE A 115 9.71 -3.76 5.38
N VAL A 116 8.98 -2.76 5.84
CA VAL A 116 7.59 -2.91 6.26
C VAL A 116 6.68 -2.18 5.27
N ILE A 117 5.71 -2.91 4.71
CA ILE A 117 4.72 -2.36 3.78
C ILE A 117 3.36 -2.43 4.46
N CYS A 118 2.72 -1.28 4.65
CA CYS A 118 1.41 -1.20 5.30
C CYS A 118 0.32 -1.12 4.24
N ILE A 119 -0.74 -1.93 4.41
CA ILE A 119 -1.91 -1.90 3.53
C ILE A 119 -3.16 -1.50 4.32
N THR A 120 -3.14 -1.58 5.64
CA THR A 120 -4.29 -1.33 6.50
C THR A 120 -4.84 0.09 6.31
N ASN A 121 -6.16 0.22 6.21
CA ASN A 121 -6.82 1.50 6.00
C ASN A 121 -7.39 2.07 7.31
N PRO A 122 -7.51 3.39 7.40
CA PRO A 122 -7.13 4.41 6.41
C PRO A 122 -5.60 4.52 6.31
N LEU A 123 -5.12 4.25 5.11
CA LEU A 123 -3.70 3.92 4.87
C LEU A 123 -2.73 4.94 5.42
N ASP A 124 -2.95 6.21 5.10
CA ASP A 124 -1.93 7.22 5.42
C ASP A 124 -1.77 7.42 6.92
N ALA A 125 -2.86 7.31 7.69
CA ALA A 125 -2.79 7.39 9.15
C ALA A 125 -2.26 6.08 9.75
N MET A 126 -2.61 4.94 9.15
CA MET A 126 -2.18 3.65 9.70
C MET A 126 -0.70 3.43 9.49
N VAL A 127 -0.14 3.81 8.34
CA VAL A 127 1.31 3.68 8.15
C VAL A 127 2.07 4.63 9.09
N TRP A 128 1.52 5.81 9.33
CA TRP A 128 2.08 6.74 10.30
C TRP A 128 2.15 6.08 11.70
N ALA A 129 1.03 5.49 12.13
CA ALA A 129 0.96 4.82 13.43
C ALA A 129 1.89 3.62 13.50
N LEU A 130 1.95 2.84 12.44
CA LEU A 130 2.81 1.65 12.39
C LEU A 130 4.29 2.04 12.50
N GLN A 131 4.70 3.09 11.80
CA GLN A 131 6.08 3.54 11.89
C GLN A 131 6.40 4.01 13.32
N LYS A 132 5.48 4.76 13.92
CA LYS A 132 5.65 5.24 15.29
C LYS A 132 5.83 4.08 16.27
N HIS A 133 4.94 3.09 16.20
CA HIS A 133 4.93 2.00 17.18
C HIS A 133 5.99 0.94 16.93
N SER A 134 6.44 0.78 15.70
CA SER A 134 7.55 -0.13 15.41
C SER A 134 8.90 0.48 15.74
N GLY A 135 8.99 1.80 15.71
CA GLY A 135 10.25 2.49 15.94
C GLY A 135 11.28 2.31 14.84
N LEU A 136 10.91 1.71 13.71
CA LEU A 136 11.83 1.52 12.60
C LEU A 136 12.08 2.86 11.91
N PRO A 137 13.24 2.99 11.23
CA PRO A 137 13.48 4.22 10.46
C PRO A 137 12.40 4.44 9.41
N ALA A 138 12.09 5.71 9.12
CA ALA A 138 11.03 6.04 8.16
C ALA A 138 11.29 5.43 6.78
N LYS A 139 12.55 5.29 6.38
CA LYS A 139 12.88 4.70 5.08
C LYS A 139 12.55 3.21 4.99
N LYS A 140 12.29 2.55 6.11
CA LYS A 140 11.98 1.12 6.15
C LYS A 140 10.48 0.85 6.37
N VAL A 141 9.64 1.89 6.47
CA VAL A 141 8.20 1.72 6.64
C VAL A 141 7.48 2.56 5.58
N VAL A 142 6.70 1.91 4.74
CA VAL A 142 6.08 2.54 3.58
C VAL A 142 4.63 2.06 3.45
N GLY A 143 3.79 2.91 2.88
CA GLY A 143 2.39 2.54 2.64
C GLY A 143 2.13 2.19 1.19
N MET A 144 1.41 1.09 0.97
CA MET A 144 0.97 0.69 -0.36
C MET A 144 -0.27 1.51 -0.69
N ALA A 145 -0.13 2.43 -1.61
CA ALA A 145 -1.20 3.36 -1.97
C ALA A 145 -1.17 3.66 -3.46
N GLY A 146 -0.26 4.52 -3.88
CA GLY A 146 -0.22 4.98 -5.27
C GLY A 146 0.07 3.89 -6.29
N VAL A 147 0.80 2.83 -5.92
CA VAL A 147 1.04 1.74 -6.87
C VAL A 147 -0.29 1.12 -7.31
N LEU A 148 -1.21 0.91 -6.36
CA LEU A 148 -2.54 0.40 -6.69
C LEU A 148 -3.38 1.45 -7.42
N ASP A 149 -3.42 2.68 -6.92
CA ASP A 149 -4.23 3.73 -7.55
C ASP A 149 -3.73 4.00 -8.96
N SER A 150 -2.42 3.96 -9.16
CA SER A 150 -1.82 4.17 -10.48
C SER A 150 -2.12 3.00 -11.42
N ALA A 151 -2.17 1.78 -10.89
CA ALA A 151 -2.52 0.63 -11.73
C ALA A 151 -3.95 0.76 -12.27
N ARG A 152 -4.87 1.23 -11.42
CA ARG A 152 -6.24 1.50 -11.87
C ARG A 152 -6.26 2.56 -12.97
N PHE A 153 -5.56 3.67 -12.73
CA PHE A 153 -5.45 4.77 -13.68
C PHE A 153 -4.86 4.28 -15.00
N ARG A 154 -3.78 3.52 -14.93
CA ARG A 154 -3.11 2.96 -16.12
C ARG A 154 -4.05 2.04 -16.90
N TYR A 155 -4.79 1.18 -16.22
CA TYR A 155 -5.72 0.28 -16.90
C TYR A 155 -6.82 1.06 -17.62
N PHE A 156 -7.41 2.04 -16.96
CA PHE A 156 -8.48 2.84 -17.58
C PHE A 156 -7.95 3.62 -18.79
N LEU A 157 -6.72 4.14 -18.67
CA LEU A 157 -6.10 4.83 -19.79
C LEU A 157 -5.81 3.88 -20.96
N ALA A 158 -5.29 2.70 -20.68
CA ALA A 158 -5.00 1.72 -21.72
C ALA A 158 -6.29 1.33 -22.46
N GLU A 159 -7.38 1.18 -21.72
CA GLU A 159 -8.67 0.87 -22.31
C GLU A 159 -9.17 2.02 -23.21
N GLU A 160 -9.03 3.26 -22.73
CA GLU A 160 -9.43 4.44 -23.51
C GLU A 160 -8.69 4.52 -24.84
N PHE A 161 -7.37 4.29 -24.80
CA PHE A 161 -6.53 4.42 -25.99
C PHE A 161 -6.42 3.15 -26.81
N ASN A 162 -6.99 2.06 -26.30
CA ASN A 162 -6.93 0.74 -26.95
C ASN A 162 -5.48 0.32 -27.22
N VAL A 163 -4.66 0.41 -26.18
CA VAL A 163 -3.25 0.01 -26.22
C VAL A 163 -2.96 -0.96 -25.07
N SER A 164 -1.80 -1.60 -25.12
CA SER A 164 -1.34 -2.46 -24.04
C SER A 164 -1.12 -1.66 -22.76
N VAL A 165 -1.47 -2.24 -21.62
CA VAL A 165 -1.16 -1.65 -20.33
C VAL A 165 0.36 -1.46 -20.13
N GLU A 166 1.17 -2.23 -20.87
CA GLU A 166 2.62 -2.11 -20.78
C GLU A 166 3.14 -0.75 -21.26
N ASP A 167 2.38 -0.07 -22.10
CA ASP A 167 2.83 1.19 -22.68
C ASP A 167 2.28 2.42 -21.99
N VAL A 168 1.53 2.24 -20.88
CA VAL A 168 1.00 3.34 -20.11
C VAL A 168 1.84 3.53 -18.85
N THR A 169 2.38 4.72 -18.66
CA THR A 169 3.08 5.10 -17.45
C THR A 169 2.29 6.24 -16.81
N ALA A 170 1.90 6.04 -15.56
CA ALA A 170 1.06 7.02 -14.87
C ALA A 170 1.29 6.92 -13.39
N PHE A 171 0.99 7.99 -12.67
CA PHE A 171 1.05 7.89 -11.22
C PHE A 171 0.01 8.79 -10.56
N VAL A 172 -0.33 8.41 -9.34
CA VAL A 172 -1.31 9.09 -8.50
C VAL A 172 -0.58 9.54 -7.24
N LEU A 173 -0.77 10.79 -6.89
CA LEU A 173 -0.13 11.42 -5.73
C LEU A 173 -1.16 11.67 -4.62
N GLY A 174 -0.67 12.07 -3.45
CA GLY A 174 -1.50 12.52 -2.36
C GLY A 174 -1.93 11.39 -1.43
N GLY A 175 -2.89 11.66 -0.59
CA GLY A 175 -3.45 10.65 0.30
C GLY A 175 -4.18 9.57 -0.46
N HIS A 176 -4.23 8.38 0.14
CA HIS A 176 -4.91 7.23 -0.46
C HIS A 176 -6.39 7.29 -0.09
N GLY A 177 -7.18 7.97 -0.88
CA GLY A 177 -8.60 8.14 -0.64
C GLY A 177 -9.20 9.01 -1.73
N ASP A 178 -10.37 9.56 -1.47
CA ASP A 178 -11.07 10.36 -2.48
C ASP A 178 -10.41 11.70 -2.78
N THR A 179 -9.39 12.06 -2.00
CA THR A 179 -8.60 13.27 -2.29
C THR A 179 -7.33 12.99 -3.08
N MET A 180 -7.13 11.74 -3.53
CA MET A 180 -5.96 11.42 -4.35
C MET A 180 -5.88 12.29 -5.59
N VAL A 181 -4.67 12.45 -6.12
CA VAL A 181 -4.39 13.36 -7.23
C VAL A 181 -3.78 12.58 -8.39
N PRO A 182 -4.61 12.05 -9.31
CA PRO A 182 -4.05 11.42 -10.52
C PRO A 182 -3.33 12.48 -11.35
N SER A 183 -2.09 12.18 -11.72
CA SER A 183 -1.24 13.17 -12.39
C SER A 183 -1.41 13.06 -13.91
N VAL A 184 -2.31 13.89 -14.45
CA VAL A 184 -2.55 13.90 -15.90
C VAL A 184 -1.31 14.39 -16.64
N ARG A 185 -0.70 15.46 -16.15
CA ARG A 185 0.40 16.11 -16.86
C ARG A 185 1.65 15.23 -16.97
N TYR A 186 1.90 14.40 -15.96
CA TYR A 186 3.07 13.52 -15.95
C TYR A 186 2.79 12.10 -16.40
N SER A 187 1.54 11.82 -16.84
CA SER A 187 1.17 10.47 -17.27
C SER A 187 1.26 10.40 -18.79
N THR A 188 1.70 9.26 -19.30
CA THR A 188 2.06 9.10 -20.72
C THR A 188 1.61 7.77 -21.28
N VAL A 189 1.46 7.75 -22.62
CA VAL A 189 1.41 6.51 -23.39
C VAL A 189 2.67 6.48 -24.23
N ALA A 190 3.51 5.49 -24.01
CA ALA A 190 4.80 5.36 -24.70
C ALA A 190 5.61 6.66 -24.69
N GLY A 191 5.57 7.35 -23.56
CA GLY A 191 6.28 8.62 -23.38
C GLY A 191 5.55 9.85 -23.89
N ILE A 192 4.39 9.70 -24.54
CA ILE A 192 3.61 10.84 -25.05
C ILE A 192 2.68 11.32 -23.92
N PRO A 193 2.85 12.54 -23.43
CA PRO A 193 2.02 13.03 -22.31
C PRO A 193 0.53 13.06 -22.65
N LEU A 194 -0.30 12.80 -21.67
CA LEU A 194 -1.75 12.81 -21.87
C LEU A 194 -2.27 14.12 -22.48
N PRO A 195 -1.77 15.31 -22.06
CA PRO A 195 -2.25 16.52 -22.71
C PRO A 195 -1.97 16.55 -24.21
N ASP A 196 -0.85 15.99 -24.64
CA ASP A 196 -0.54 15.93 -26.07
C ASP A 196 -1.48 14.96 -26.81
N LEU A 197 -1.87 13.86 -26.13
CA LEU A 197 -2.81 12.92 -26.73
C LEU A 197 -4.20 13.57 -26.94
N VAL A 198 -4.57 14.49 -26.06
CA VAL A 198 -5.79 15.28 -26.26
C VAL A 198 -5.64 16.16 -27.51
N LYS A 199 -4.50 16.83 -27.65
CA LYS A 199 -4.21 17.69 -28.81
C LYS A 199 -4.19 16.88 -30.10
N MET A 200 -3.79 15.63 -30.04
CA MET A 200 -3.74 14.76 -31.19
C MET A 200 -5.08 14.09 -31.53
N UNK A 201 -6.03 14.28 -30.45
CA UNK A 201 -7.16 13.79 -30.69
C UNK A 201 -7.41 12.44 -30.49
N TRP A 202 -6.53 11.83 -29.85
CA TRP A 202 -6.66 10.43 -29.43
C TRP A 202 -7.71 10.26 -28.34
N THR A 203 -7.98 11.30 -27.59
CA THR A 203 -9.01 11.34 -26.58
C THR A 203 -9.47 12.79 -26.43
N THR A 204 -10.38 13.01 -25.50
CA THR A 204 -10.84 14.36 -25.17
C THR A 204 -10.56 14.66 -23.70
N GLN A 205 -10.57 15.92 -23.36
CA GLN A 205 -10.42 16.33 -21.95
C GLN A 205 -11.53 15.73 -21.10
N LYS A 206 -12.74 15.66 -21.65
CA LYS A 206 -13.88 15.07 -20.95
C LYS A 206 -13.65 13.59 -20.64
N UNK A 207 -13.04 12.84 -21.36
CA UNK A 207 -12.75 11.58 -21.16
C UNK A 207 -11.81 11.43 -20.20
N LEU A 208 -10.75 12.20 -20.28
CA LEU A 208 -9.74 12.13 -19.23
C LEU A 208 -10.27 12.49 -17.85
N ASP A 209 -11.07 13.54 -17.79
CA ASP A 209 -11.68 13.93 -16.50
C ASP A 209 -12.51 12.80 -15.90
N ALA A 210 -13.24 12.07 -16.74
CA ALA A 210 -14.05 10.93 -16.28
C ALA A 210 -13.15 9.80 -15.78
N ILE A 211 -12.03 9.55 -16.46
CA ILE A 211 -11.07 8.52 -16.04
C ILE A 211 -10.43 8.90 -14.71
N VAL A 212 -10.08 10.17 -14.54
CA VAL A 212 -9.52 10.65 -13.28
C VAL A 212 -10.52 10.42 -12.13
N GLN A 213 -11.80 10.75 -12.37
CA GLN A 213 -12.81 10.54 -11.33
C GLN A 213 -13.05 9.05 -11.05
N ARG A 214 -13.06 8.22 -12.09
CA ARG A 214 -13.21 6.78 -11.90
C ARG A 214 -12.04 6.21 -11.10
N THR A 215 -10.85 6.73 -11.30
CA THR A 215 -9.67 6.32 -10.54
C THR A 215 -9.86 6.64 -9.05
N ARG A 216 -10.37 7.84 -8.76
CA ARG A 216 -10.66 8.23 -7.37
C ARG A 216 -11.71 7.30 -6.74
N ASP A 217 -12.69 6.86 -7.52
CA ASP A 217 -13.78 6.01 -7.06
C ASP A 217 -13.46 4.53 -7.17
N GLY A 218 -12.23 4.17 -7.55
CA GLY A 218 -11.88 2.80 -7.92
C GLY A 218 -12.16 1.75 -6.86
N GLY A 219 -11.82 2.04 -5.63
CA GLY A 219 -12.10 1.10 -4.56
C GLY A 219 -13.59 0.92 -4.33
N GLY A 220 -14.33 2.02 -4.32
CA GLY A 220 -15.78 1.99 -4.11
C GLY A 220 -16.53 1.26 -5.22
N GLU A 221 -16.08 1.39 -6.46
CA GLU A 221 -16.69 0.69 -7.58
C GLU A 221 -16.64 -0.82 -7.38
N ILE A 222 -15.49 -1.33 -6.94
CA ILE A 222 -15.33 -2.77 -6.71
C ILE A 222 -16.19 -3.23 -5.53
N VAL A 223 -16.20 -2.46 -4.44
CA VAL A 223 -17.04 -2.78 -3.29
C VAL A 223 -18.51 -2.88 -3.71
N SER A 224 -18.96 -1.93 -4.53
CA SER A 224 -20.33 -1.91 -5.01
C SER A 224 -20.67 -3.14 -5.85
N LEU A 225 -19.74 -3.55 -6.73
CA LEU A 225 -19.94 -4.71 -7.58
C LEU A 225 -19.91 -6.03 -6.80
N LEU A 226 -19.00 -6.15 -5.83
CA LEU A 226 -18.89 -7.38 -5.05
C LEU A 226 -20.05 -7.55 -4.07
N GLY A 227 -20.65 -6.44 -3.64
CA GLY A 227 -21.71 -6.46 -2.65
C GLY A 227 -21.23 -6.72 -1.23
N ASN A 228 -20.21 -7.53 -1.06
CA ASN A 228 -19.61 -7.86 0.21
C ASN A 228 -18.11 -8.03 0.00
N GLY A 229 -17.31 -7.31 0.77
CA GLY A 229 -15.88 -7.36 0.64
C GLY A 229 -15.34 -6.24 -0.25
N SER A 230 -14.05 -6.27 -0.48
CA SER A 230 -13.34 -5.24 -1.25
C SER A 230 -12.26 -5.89 -2.11
N ALA A 231 -11.61 -5.07 -2.92
CA ALA A 231 -10.55 -5.55 -3.83
C ALA A 231 -9.43 -6.19 -3.03
N PHE A 232 -8.87 -7.27 -3.55
CA PHE A 232 -7.70 -7.88 -2.93
C PHE A 232 -6.65 -8.38 -3.94
N TYR A 233 -7.01 -8.64 -5.19
CA TYR A 233 -6.01 -9.09 -6.17
C TYR A 233 -5.02 -7.98 -6.52
N ALA A 234 -5.52 -6.83 -6.99
CA ALA A 234 -4.65 -5.72 -7.36
C ALA A 234 -3.89 -5.13 -6.17
N PRO A 235 -4.52 -4.98 -4.99
CA PRO A 235 -3.74 -4.55 -3.83
C PRO A 235 -2.56 -5.47 -3.51
N ALA A 236 -2.77 -6.79 -3.60
CA ALA A 236 -1.69 -7.74 -3.35
C ALA A 236 -0.59 -7.61 -4.40
N SER A 237 -0.96 -7.51 -5.68
CA SER A 237 0.02 -7.32 -6.75
C SER A 237 0.85 -6.06 -6.54
N ALA A 238 0.20 -4.98 -6.11
CA ALA A 238 0.88 -3.71 -5.86
C ALA A 238 1.92 -3.84 -4.74
N ALA A 239 1.54 -4.49 -3.64
CA ALA A 239 2.48 -4.66 -2.52
C ALA A 239 3.64 -5.58 -2.91
N ILE A 240 3.35 -6.62 -3.69
CA ILE A 240 4.41 -7.54 -4.14
C ILE A 240 5.40 -6.81 -5.05
N ALA A 241 4.95 -5.88 -5.89
CA ALA A 241 5.87 -5.09 -6.70
C ALA A 241 6.82 -4.27 -5.81
N MET A 242 6.32 -3.74 -4.71
CA MET A 242 7.16 -2.99 -3.77
C MET A 242 8.16 -3.91 -3.06
N ALA A 243 7.71 -5.07 -2.62
CA ALA A 243 8.58 -6.04 -1.95
C ALA A 243 9.67 -6.55 -2.90
N ASP A 244 9.29 -6.84 -4.14
CA ASP A 244 10.22 -7.31 -5.16
C ASP A 244 11.32 -6.28 -5.41
N SER A 245 10.95 -5.01 -5.49
CA SER A 245 11.92 -3.93 -5.71
C SER A 245 12.94 -3.86 -4.56
N TYR A 246 12.46 -4.02 -3.32
CA TYR A 246 13.34 -4.03 -2.16
C TYR A 246 14.25 -5.26 -2.16
N LEU A 247 13.68 -6.45 -2.32
CA LEU A 247 14.42 -7.71 -2.18
C LEU A 247 15.46 -7.87 -3.28
N LYS A 248 15.18 -7.37 -4.48
CA LYS A 248 16.08 -7.49 -5.62
C LYS A 248 16.88 -6.23 -5.91
N ASP A 249 16.77 -5.23 -5.04
CA ASP A 249 17.46 -3.94 -5.22
C ASP A 249 17.20 -3.35 -6.61
N LYS A 250 15.94 -3.37 -7.02
CA LYS A 250 15.59 -2.97 -8.40
C LYS A 250 15.60 -1.46 -8.60
N LYS A 251 15.45 -0.70 -7.53
CA LYS A 251 15.42 0.76 -7.60
C LYS A 251 14.28 1.27 -8.49
N ARG A 252 13.13 0.57 -8.41
CA ARG A 252 11.92 1.02 -9.08
C ARG A 252 11.49 2.38 -8.53
N VAL A 253 10.99 3.22 -9.40
CA VAL A 253 10.36 4.48 -9.01
C VAL A 253 8.86 4.21 -8.92
N LEU A 254 8.34 4.19 -7.70
CA LEU A 254 6.97 3.79 -7.44
C LEU A 254 6.28 4.85 -6.56
N PRO A 255 5.02 5.20 -6.85
CA PRO A 255 4.29 6.12 -5.97
C PRO A 255 3.80 5.37 -4.74
N CYS A 256 4.27 5.77 -3.58
CA CYS A 256 3.97 5.12 -2.31
C CYS A 256 3.77 6.17 -1.24
N ALA A 257 3.07 5.81 -0.16
CA ALA A 257 2.97 6.69 0.99
C ALA A 257 4.29 6.64 1.75
N ALA A 258 5.02 7.74 1.75
CA ALA A 258 6.31 7.86 2.39
C ALA A 258 6.29 9.02 3.38
N LYS A 259 7.09 8.92 4.44
CA LYS A 259 7.16 9.98 5.43
C LYS A 259 8.00 11.11 4.89
N LEU A 260 7.38 12.28 4.73
CA LEU A 260 8.04 13.44 4.17
C LEU A 260 8.77 14.23 5.27
N ASN A 261 9.88 14.81 4.92
CA ASN A 261 10.70 15.62 5.83
C ASN A 261 11.11 16.91 5.13
N GLY A 262 10.11 17.66 4.68
CA GLY A 262 10.29 18.92 3.98
C GLY A 262 9.92 18.88 2.52
N GLU A 263 9.97 17.71 1.91
CA GLU A 263 9.58 17.58 0.49
C GLU A 263 8.11 18.00 0.34
N TYR A 264 7.82 18.69 -0.73
CA TYR A 264 6.47 19.21 -1.01
C TYR A 264 5.96 20.16 0.08
N GLY A 265 6.87 20.69 0.93
CA GLY A 265 6.49 21.53 2.05
C GLY A 265 5.82 20.80 3.20
N VAL A 266 5.94 19.49 3.25
CA VAL A 266 5.28 18.64 4.25
C VAL A 266 6.32 18.02 5.17
N LYS A 267 6.06 17.99 6.47
CA LYS A 267 7.01 17.42 7.41
C LYS A 267 6.27 16.52 8.41
N GLY A 268 6.78 15.29 8.55
CA GLY A 268 6.31 14.37 9.59
C GLY A 268 5.09 13.56 9.23
N MET A 269 4.58 13.69 8.00
CA MET A 269 3.42 12.92 7.58
C MET A 269 3.73 12.01 6.42
N TYR A 270 2.98 10.92 6.33
CA TYR A 270 3.01 9.99 5.21
C TYR A 270 2.05 10.49 4.13
N VAL A 271 2.58 10.72 2.94
CA VAL A 271 1.78 11.17 1.81
C VAL A 271 2.30 10.47 0.55
N GLY A 272 1.40 10.13 -0.36
CA GLY A 272 1.76 9.44 -1.60
C GLY A 272 2.58 10.32 -2.54
N VAL A 273 3.80 9.89 -2.82
CA VAL A 273 4.72 10.57 -3.74
C VAL A 273 5.59 9.51 -4.43
N PRO A 274 6.21 9.83 -5.56
CA PRO A 274 7.14 8.86 -6.17
C PRO A 274 8.36 8.68 -5.29
N VAL A 275 8.76 7.43 -5.09
CA VAL A 275 9.95 7.10 -4.32
C VAL A 275 10.76 6.06 -5.07
N VAL A 276 12.04 5.95 -4.75
CA VAL A 276 12.90 4.90 -5.26
C VAL A 276 13.01 3.84 -4.17
N ILE A 277 12.61 2.61 -4.48
CA ILE A 277 12.71 1.49 -3.53
C ILE A 277 13.86 0.58 -3.97
N GLY A 278 14.85 0.46 -3.11
CA GLY A 278 15.98 -0.44 -3.34
C GLY A 278 16.31 -1.20 -2.06
N ALA A 279 17.48 -1.80 -2.02
CA ALA A 279 17.89 -2.65 -0.90
C ALA A 279 17.91 -1.93 0.45
N LYS A 280 18.01 -0.62 0.48
CA LYS A 280 18.04 0.16 1.72
C LYS A 280 16.65 0.63 2.15
N GLY A 281 15.62 0.26 1.40
CA GLY A 281 14.26 0.74 1.63
C GLY A 281 13.95 1.88 0.69
N ILE A 282 13.31 2.95 1.21
CA ILE A 282 13.10 4.16 0.41
C ILE A 282 14.43 4.89 0.34
N GLU A 283 15.03 4.88 -0.85
CA GLU A 283 16.36 5.45 -1.01
C GLU A 283 16.32 6.92 -1.42
N ARG A 284 15.19 7.35 -1.99
CA ARG A 284 15.01 8.72 -2.42
C ARG A 284 13.54 9.02 -2.56
N ILE A 285 13.15 10.23 -2.17
CA ILE A 285 11.82 10.77 -2.45
C ILE A 285 11.97 11.72 -3.62
N VAL A 286 11.17 11.49 -4.67
CA VAL A 286 11.25 12.31 -5.87
C VAL A 286 10.28 13.47 -5.74
N GLU A 287 10.81 14.68 -5.69
CA GLU A 287 9.97 15.88 -5.55
C GLU A 287 9.67 16.44 -6.93
N VAL A 288 8.57 15.98 -7.53
CA VAL A 288 8.18 16.47 -8.86
C VAL A 288 7.67 17.89 -8.74
N LYS A 289 7.87 18.69 -9.78
CA LYS A 289 7.37 20.06 -9.79
C LYS A 289 5.89 20.05 -10.10
N LEU A 290 5.12 20.69 -9.26
CA LEU A 290 3.66 20.81 -9.41
C LEU A 290 3.32 22.21 -9.84
N ASP A 291 2.37 22.35 -10.77
CA ASP A 291 1.88 23.69 -11.10
C ASP A 291 0.90 24.14 -10.00
N ALA A 292 0.39 25.38 -10.12
CA ALA A 292 -0.44 25.96 -9.07
C ALA A 292 -1.70 25.13 -8.80
N GLY A 293 -2.36 24.62 -9.85
CA GLY A 293 -3.56 23.80 -9.69
C GLY A 293 -3.25 22.47 -9.02
N GLU A 294 -2.17 21.84 -9.44
CA GLU A 294 -1.73 20.57 -8.85
C GLU A 294 -1.34 20.74 -7.38
N LYS A 295 -0.67 21.85 -7.05
CA LYS A 295 -0.33 22.15 -5.66
C LYS A 295 -1.58 22.30 -4.79
N ARG A 296 -2.60 22.98 -5.32
CA ARG A 296 -3.85 23.14 -4.56
C ARG A 296 -4.48 21.78 -4.28
N GLN A 297 -4.54 20.89 -5.27
CA GLN A 297 -5.10 19.55 -5.08
C GLN A 297 -4.26 18.75 -4.10
N PHE A 298 -2.96 18.79 -4.25
CA PHE A 298 -2.06 18.05 -3.38
C PHE A 298 -2.19 18.52 -1.94
N ASN A 299 -2.23 19.84 -1.73
CA ASN A 299 -2.38 20.40 -0.39
C ASN A 299 -3.72 20.03 0.25
N UNK A 300 -4.62 19.86 -0.44
CA UNK A 300 -5.79 19.45 -0.03
C UNK A 300 -5.82 18.14 0.42
N SER A 301 -5.23 17.35 -0.30
CA SER A 301 -5.02 15.96 0.09
C SER A 301 -4.18 15.83 1.37
N VAL A 302 -3.13 16.61 1.48
CA VAL A 302 -2.30 16.63 2.69
C VAL A 302 -3.11 17.00 3.92
N LYS A 303 -4.01 17.99 3.80
CA LYS A 303 -4.86 18.38 4.94
C LYS A 303 -5.79 17.23 5.36
N ALA A 304 -6.30 16.47 4.40
CA ALA A 304 -7.16 15.34 4.72
C ALA A 304 -6.36 14.28 5.51
N VAL A 305 -5.12 14.03 5.11
CA VAL A 305 -4.26 13.11 5.84
C VAL A 305 -3.96 13.63 7.24
N GLN A 306 -3.66 14.93 7.36
CA GLN A 306 -3.39 15.53 8.67
C GLN A 306 -4.58 15.35 9.60
N GLY A 307 -5.80 15.51 9.08
CA GLY A 307 -7.00 15.31 9.88
C GLY A 307 -7.11 13.89 10.44
N LEU A 308 -6.75 12.91 9.62
CA LEU A 308 -6.78 11.51 10.08
C LEU A 308 -5.71 11.27 11.16
N VAL A 309 -4.52 11.80 10.96
CA VAL A 309 -3.43 11.63 11.94
C VAL A 309 -3.79 12.34 13.25
N ASP A 310 -4.43 13.52 13.16
CA ASP A 310 -4.86 14.25 14.37
C ASP A 310 -5.84 13.43 15.18
N VAL A 311 -6.74 12.68 14.53
CA VAL A 311 -7.66 11.80 15.25
C VAL A 311 -6.88 10.69 15.96
N VAL A 312 -5.91 10.09 15.30
CA VAL A 312 -5.07 9.05 15.93
C VAL A 312 -4.36 9.61 17.16
N LYS A 313 -3.74 10.78 17.01
CA LYS A 313 -3.01 11.42 18.12
C LYS A 313 -3.93 11.70 19.31
N LYS A 314 -5.14 12.20 19.04
CA LYS A 314 -6.12 12.49 20.10
C LYS A 314 -6.51 11.21 20.83
N MET A 315 -6.78 10.15 20.10
CA MET A 315 -7.17 8.87 20.68
C MET A 315 -6.04 8.29 21.55
N GLU A 316 -4.80 8.42 21.11
CA GLU A 316 -3.65 7.94 21.89
C GLU A 316 -3.50 8.73 23.19
N ARG A 317 -3.69 10.05 23.14
CA ARG A 317 -3.64 10.87 24.36
C ARG A 317 -4.74 10.48 25.34
N GLU A 318 -5.95 10.26 24.85
CA GLU A 318 -7.09 9.86 25.68
C GLU A 318 -6.87 8.47 26.28
N GLY A 319 -6.32 7.55 25.50
CA GLY A 319 -6.00 6.21 25.98
C GLY A 319 -4.92 6.23 27.07
N ALA A 320 -3.91 7.08 26.89
CA ALA A 320 -2.85 7.23 27.90
C ALA A 320 -3.43 7.76 29.22
N LYS A 321 -4.36 8.74 29.18
CA LYS A 321 -5.00 9.28 30.37
C LYS A 321 -5.81 8.22 31.09
N LYS A 322 -6.56 7.40 30.34
CA LYS A 322 -7.36 6.31 30.92
C LYS A 322 -6.47 5.20 31.48
N GLY A 323 -5.31 4.99 30.94
CA GLY A 323 -4.36 3.99 31.39
C GLY A 323 -3.63 4.33 32.68
N UNK A 324 -3.84 5.43 32.74
CA UNK A 324 -3.09 5.90 33.87
C UNK A 324 -3.39 5.54 35.06
#